data_ce9c75edc9e6a8209f3bb3fd7c477aeb
#
_entry.id   ce9c75edc9e6a8209f3bb3fd7c477aeb
#
_cell.length_a   1.000
_cell.length_b   1.000
_cell.length_c   1.000
_cell.angle_alpha   90.00
_cell.angle_beta   90.00
_cell.angle_gamma   90.00
#
_symmetry.space_group_name_H-M   'P 1'
#
loop_
_entity.id
_entity.type
_entity.pdbx_description
1 polymer ?
#
loop_
_entity_poly.entity_id
_entity_poly.type
_entity_poly.pdbx_seq_one_letter_code
_entity_poly.pdbx_strand_id
1 'polypeptide(L)'
;MAVSLSLVADIGATNARFQCCSISEDLAVDPVLVGEPLVLSTPTYTTEALLFTDVQAHFSATRFTSALFAVAGPVNLDGGAVEVINTGLQIHASEAGELLSTAVTLVNDFHAQAMAVPFAQQIRQVGGGAVLPQVKGVLGPGSGLGMATLVPNHGSYGVHWQVLPSEGGHADLAPSTFLEAELWSILAQKHDHVCLETVLCGAGLLNLYRAMCGLWGSEAEEISAAEISQRGQTMSDPVCHQTLEAFAGFLGSAAANLALTVGARGGVYISGGIAPLMLDFLVSSPLRRRFEEKGDLSDYVREIPILMVLDTQPGLTGAMYCLAEAR
;
A
#
# COMPACT_ATOMS: atom_id res chain seq x y z
N MET A 1 29.88 -20.79 3.81
CA MET A 1 28.61 -21.31 3.27
C MET A 1 28.33 -20.53 1.98
N ALA A 2 27.88 -21.18 0.91
CA ALA A 2 27.55 -20.47 -0.32
C ALA A 2 26.29 -19.63 -0.05
N VAL A 3 26.37 -18.34 -0.32
CA VAL A 3 25.22 -17.44 -0.22
C VAL A 3 24.27 -17.80 -1.35
N SER A 4 23.09 -18.33 -1.02
CA SER A 4 22.06 -18.58 -2.02
C SER A 4 21.33 -17.27 -2.32
N LEU A 5 21.29 -16.89 -3.60
CA LEU A 5 20.55 -15.71 -4.04
C LEU A 5 19.14 -16.12 -4.47
N SER A 6 18.18 -15.27 -4.14
CA SER A 6 16.81 -15.35 -4.62
C SER A 6 16.47 -14.05 -5.38
N LEU A 7 15.43 -14.09 -6.21
CA LEU A 7 14.95 -12.94 -6.95
C LEU A 7 13.62 -12.44 -6.37
N VAL A 8 13.53 -11.16 -6.10
CA VAL A 8 12.27 -10.52 -5.71
C VAL A 8 11.88 -9.45 -6.71
N ALA A 9 10.57 -9.25 -6.89
CA ALA A 9 10.06 -8.23 -7.76
C ALA A 9 8.87 -7.47 -7.15
N ASP A 10 8.74 -6.22 -7.60
CA ASP A 10 7.58 -5.35 -7.41
C ASP A 10 7.10 -4.91 -8.80
N ILE A 11 6.02 -5.50 -9.29
CA ILE A 11 5.51 -5.34 -10.64
C ILE A 11 4.20 -4.54 -10.60
N GLY A 12 4.32 -3.24 -10.85
CA GLY A 12 3.18 -2.33 -10.95
C GLY A 12 2.83 -1.98 -12.39
N ALA A 13 1.74 -1.22 -12.56
CA ALA A 13 1.27 -0.78 -13.88
C ALA A 13 2.27 0.09 -14.66
N THR A 14 3.09 0.87 -13.95
CA THR A 14 4.05 1.80 -14.57
C THR A 14 5.46 1.23 -14.65
N ASN A 15 5.92 0.60 -13.57
CA ASN A 15 7.27 0.06 -13.47
C ASN A 15 7.24 -1.35 -12.88
N ALA A 16 8.12 -2.20 -13.38
CA ALA A 16 8.49 -3.49 -12.79
C ALA A 16 9.92 -3.38 -12.26
N ARG A 17 10.13 -3.68 -10.97
CA ARG A 17 11.42 -3.64 -10.30
C ARG A 17 11.80 -5.04 -9.88
N PHE A 18 13.03 -5.45 -10.23
CA PHE A 18 13.59 -6.77 -9.88
C PHE A 18 14.90 -6.57 -9.15
N GLN A 19 15.11 -7.33 -8.06
CA GLN A 19 16.35 -7.24 -7.29
C GLN A 19 16.71 -8.59 -6.71
N CYS A 20 18.01 -8.87 -6.61
CA CYS A 20 18.51 -10.03 -5.89
C CYS A 20 18.32 -9.82 -4.39
N CYS A 21 18.07 -10.90 -3.67
CA CYS A 21 18.14 -10.90 -2.21
C CYS A 21 18.90 -12.12 -1.71
N SER A 22 19.54 -11.97 -0.56
CA SER A 22 20.20 -13.05 0.19
C SER A 22 19.36 -13.39 1.40
N ILE A 23 18.99 -14.64 1.53
CA ILE A 23 18.24 -15.18 2.67
C ILE A 23 19.07 -16.27 3.31
N SER A 24 19.40 -16.09 4.58
CA SER A 24 20.18 -17.06 5.36
C SER A 24 19.33 -18.29 5.76
N GLU A 25 19.98 -19.44 5.91
CA GLU A 25 19.37 -20.60 6.58
C GLU A 25 19.29 -20.40 8.11
N ASP A 26 20.09 -19.50 8.64
CA ASP A 26 20.01 -19.07 10.03
C ASP A 26 18.92 -18.01 10.18
N LEU A 27 17.83 -18.38 10.82
CA LEU A 27 16.65 -17.53 11.06
C LEU A 27 16.95 -16.30 11.96
N ALA A 28 18.12 -16.26 12.60
CA ALA A 28 18.56 -15.11 13.38
C ALA A 28 19.19 -14.01 12.49
N VAL A 29 19.38 -14.27 11.20
CA VAL A 29 19.99 -13.33 10.25
C VAL A 29 18.91 -12.77 9.33
N ASP A 30 18.70 -11.48 9.41
CA ASP A 30 17.74 -10.78 8.54
C ASP A 30 18.10 -10.95 7.05
N PRO A 31 17.09 -11.09 6.17
CA PRO A 31 17.31 -11.10 4.74
C PRO A 31 17.77 -9.71 4.26
N VAL A 32 18.55 -9.68 3.17
CA VAL A 32 19.13 -8.43 2.66
C VAL A 32 18.95 -8.35 1.14
N LEU A 33 18.51 -7.19 0.65
CA LEU A 33 18.52 -6.87 -0.79
C LEU A 33 19.98 -6.68 -1.24
N VAL A 34 20.33 -7.21 -2.42
CA VAL A 34 21.69 -7.24 -2.95
C VAL A 34 21.76 -6.53 -4.29
N GLY A 35 22.67 -5.58 -4.41
CA GLY A 35 22.87 -4.77 -5.63
C GLY A 35 21.74 -3.75 -5.86
N GLU A 36 21.82 -3.09 -7.01
CA GLU A 36 20.78 -2.14 -7.44
C GLU A 36 19.61 -2.87 -8.13
N PRO A 37 18.36 -2.37 -8.01
CA PRO A 37 17.23 -2.95 -8.70
C PRO A 37 17.32 -2.73 -10.21
N LEU A 38 16.98 -3.75 -10.99
CA LEU A 38 16.61 -3.58 -12.40
C LEU A 38 15.22 -2.95 -12.46
N VAL A 39 15.09 -1.79 -13.10
CA VAL A 39 13.82 -1.08 -13.28
C VAL A 39 13.43 -1.08 -14.76
N LEU A 40 12.27 -1.64 -15.05
CA LEU A 40 11.70 -1.76 -16.40
C LEU A 40 10.36 -1.03 -16.46
N SER A 41 10.06 -0.40 -17.60
CA SER A 41 8.75 0.25 -17.81
C SER A 41 7.71 -0.80 -18.20
N THR A 42 6.76 -1.10 -17.34
CA THR A 42 5.74 -2.15 -17.56
C THR A 42 4.96 -1.97 -18.87
N PRO A 43 4.51 -0.76 -19.27
CA PRO A 43 3.78 -0.56 -20.52
C PRO A 43 4.54 -0.92 -21.79
N THR A 44 5.86 -1.11 -21.70
CA THR A 44 6.68 -1.52 -22.86
C THR A 44 6.46 -2.98 -23.24
N TYR A 45 5.94 -3.79 -22.31
CA TYR A 45 5.81 -5.23 -22.46
C TYR A 45 4.36 -5.62 -22.77
N THR A 46 4.17 -6.28 -23.92
CA THR A 46 2.86 -6.82 -24.33
C THR A 46 2.65 -8.26 -23.87
N THR A 47 3.72 -8.95 -23.48
CA THR A 47 3.69 -10.32 -22.96
C THR A 47 4.71 -10.49 -21.83
N GLU A 48 4.43 -11.39 -20.89
CA GLU A 48 5.37 -11.74 -19.84
C GLU A 48 6.67 -12.38 -20.36
N ALA A 49 6.62 -13.11 -21.46
CA ALA A 49 7.80 -13.71 -22.08
C ALA A 49 8.84 -12.64 -22.47
N LEU A 50 8.42 -11.50 -23.00
CA LEU A 50 9.32 -10.39 -23.31
C LEU A 50 9.92 -9.79 -22.04
N LEU A 51 9.09 -9.56 -21.00
CA LEU A 51 9.54 -9.03 -19.71
C LEU A 51 10.60 -9.94 -19.08
N PHE A 52 10.29 -11.24 -18.96
CA PHE A 52 11.21 -12.17 -18.30
C PHE A 52 12.44 -12.52 -19.14
N THR A 53 12.40 -12.36 -20.46
CA THR A 53 13.59 -12.44 -21.31
C THR A 53 14.59 -11.33 -20.95
N ASP A 54 14.13 -10.09 -20.77
CA ASP A 54 15.01 -8.98 -20.38
C ASP A 54 15.53 -9.16 -18.95
N VAL A 55 14.68 -9.65 -18.04
CA VAL A 55 15.10 -9.99 -16.66
C VAL A 55 16.18 -11.08 -16.68
N GLN A 56 15.99 -12.16 -17.44
CA GLN A 56 16.95 -13.24 -17.58
C GLN A 56 18.28 -12.75 -18.18
N ALA A 57 18.21 -11.89 -19.21
CA ALA A 57 19.41 -11.33 -19.82
C ALA A 57 20.23 -10.50 -18.82
N HIS A 58 19.55 -9.68 -18.00
CA HIS A 58 20.21 -8.86 -16.95
C HIS A 58 20.88 -9.71 -15.88
N PHE A 59 20.21 -10.76 -15.41
CA PHE A 59 20.71 -11.66 -14.36
C PHE A 59 21.36 -12.93 -14.90
N SER A 60 21.83 -12.93 -16.14
CA SER A 60 22.33 -14.12 -16.86
C SER A 60 23.49 -14.88 -16.15
N ALA A 61 24.27 -14.20 -15.33
CA ALA A 61 25.35 -14.78 -14.54
C ALA A 61 24.90 -15.32 -13.17
N THR A 62 23.61 -15.16 -12.79
CA THR A 62 23.07 -15.49 -11.47
C THR A 62 22.14 -16.70 -11.57
N ARG A 63 22.32 -17.66 -10.67
CA ARG A 63 21.34 -18.74 -10.45
C ARG A 63 20.54 -18.44 -9.20
N PHE A 64 19.23 -18.41 -9.34
CA PHE A 64 18.32 -18.20 -8.23
C PHE A 64 17.88 -19.53 -7.62
N THR A 65 17.72 -19.57 -6.31
CA THR A 65 17.16 -20.72 -5.59
C THR A 65 15.65 -20.67 -5.50
N SER A 66 15.08 -19.46 -5.53
CA SER A 66 13.65 -19.20 -5.50
C SER A 66 13.38 -17.77 -5.97
N ALA A 67 12.14 -17.46 -6.33
CA ALA A 67 11.71 -16.10 -6.62
C ALA A 67 10.33 -15.82 -6.04
N LEU A 68 10.08 -14.55 -5.66
CA LEU A 68 8.77 -14.07 -5.25
C LEU A 68 8.49 -12.72 -5.90
N PHE A 69 7.35 -12.63 -6.59
CA PHE A 69 6.94 -11.42 -7.29
C PHE A 69 5.66 -10.85 -6.66
N ALA A 70 5.78 -9.64 -6.17
CA ALA A 70 4.65 -8.80 -5.77
C ALA A 70 4.09 -8.13 -7.02
N VAL A 71 2.83 -8.38 -7.34
CA VAL A 71 2.20 -7.92 -8.59
C VAL A 71 0.96 -7.11 -8.28
N ALA A 72 0.83 -5.94 -8.91
CA ALA A 72 -0.33 -5.08 -8.75
C ALA A 72 -1.55 -5.70 -9.44
N GLY A 73 -2.37 -6.40 -8.67
CA GLY A 73 -3.57 -7.07 -9.13
C GLY A 73 -4.01 -8.19 -8.19
N PRO A 74 -5.25 -8.67 -8.34
CA PRO A 74 -5.72 -9.81 -7.57
C PRO A 74 -5.04 -11.09 -8.05
N VAL A 75 -4.44 -11.83 -7.13
CA VAL A 75 -3.91 -13.17 -7.39
C VAL A 75 -5.08 -14.13 -7.53
N ASN A 76 -5.08 -14.98 -8.56
CA ASN A 76 -6.12 -15.98 -8.72
C ASN A 76 -6.13 -17.02 -7.57
N LEU A 77 -7.23 -17.76 -7.43
CA LEU A 77 -7.45 -18.65 -6.27
C LEU A 77 -6.41 -19.76 -6.10
N ASP A 78 -5.77 -20.19 -7.17
CA ASP A 78 -4.69 -21.19 -7.14
C ASP A 78 -3.31 -20.58 -6.95
N GLY A 79 -3.21 -19.22 -6.89
CA GLY A 79 -1.95 -18.51 -6.70
C GLY A 79 -1.04 -18.50 -7.95
N GLY A 80 -1.50 -19.02 -9.07
CA GLY A 80 -0.68 -19.26 -10.26
C GLY A 80 -0.61 -18.10 -11.26
N ALA A 81 -1.51 -17.12 -11.20
CA ALA A 81 -1.55 -16.03 -12.17
C ALA A 81 -2.08 -14.71 -11.58
N VAL A 82 -1.62 -13.59 -12.14
CA VAL A 82 -2.10 -12.23 -11.87
C VAL A 82 -2.19 -11.44 -13.16
N GLU A 83 -3.26 -10.71 -13.38
CA GLU A 83 -3.33 -9.65 -14.37
C GLU A 83 -2.87 -8.33 -13.76
N VAL A 84 -1.82 -7.74 -14.34
CA VAL A 84 -1.31 -6.44 -13.88
C VAL A 84 -2.34 -5.35 -14.19
N ILE A 85 -2.85 -4.70 -13.16
CA ILE A 85 -3.92 -3.68 -13.26
C ILE A 85 -3.58 -2.63 -14.33
N ASN A 86 -4.56 -2.29 -15.17
CA ASN A 86 -4.48 -1.25 -16.20
C ASN A 86 -3.45 -1.49 -17.33
N THR A 87 -2.91 -2.70 -17.48
CA THR A 87 -1.93 -2.99 -18.54
C THR A 87 -2.36 -4.11 -19.48
N GLY A 88 -3.22 -5.03 -19.01
CA GLY A 88 -3.56 -6.27 -19.70
C GLY A 88 -2.44 -7.31 -19.71
N LEU A 89 -1.29 -7.02 -19.06
CA LEU A 89 -0.19 -7.97 -18.95
C LEU A 89 -0.56 -9.06 -17.93
N GLN A 90 -0.54 -10.31 -18.39
CA GLN A 90 -0.71 -11.48 -17.52
C GLN A 90 0.67 -11.95 -17.04
N ILE A 91 0.78 -12.31 -15.78
CA ILE A 91 1.97 -12.94 -15.18
C ILE A 91 1.57 -14.30 -14.63
N HIS A 92 2.22 -15.35 -15.11
CA HIS A 92 2.04 -16.72 -14.65
C HIS A 92 3.28 -17.23 -13.92
N ALA A 93 3.10 -17.76 -12.73
CA ALA A 93 4.19 -18.30 -11.92
C ALA A 93 4.96 -19.41 -12.67
N SER A 94 4.25 -20.27 -13.41
CA SER A 94 4.84 -21.37 -14.20
C SER A 94 5.72 -20.85 -15.35
N GLU A 95 5.22 -19.91 -16.15
CA GLU A 95 5.97 -19.39 -17.31
C GLU A 95 7.18 -18.56 -16.87
N ALA A 96 7.00 -17.71 -15.86
CA ALA A 96 8.11 -17.00 -15.25
C ALA A 96 9.15 -17.95 -14.68
N GLY A 97 8.71 -19.03 -14.04
CA GLY A 97 9.59 -20.06 -13.46
C GLY A 97 10.39 -20.82 -14.51
N GLU A 98 9.78 -21.16 -15.63
CA GLU A 98 10.46 -21.81 -16.77
C GLU A 98 11.55 -20.90 -17.36
N LEU A 99 11.21 -19.63 -17.64
CA LEU A 99 12.14 -18.66 -18.21
C LEU A 99 13.32 -18.37 -17.28
N LEU A 100 13.07 -18.23 -15.97
CA LEU A 100 14.08 -17.91 -14.99
C LEU A 100 14.78 -19.15 -14.39
N SER A 101 14.35 -20.36 -14.78
CA SER A 101 14.85 -21.65 -14.27
C SER A 101 14.83 -21.74 -12.72
N THR A 102 13.76 -21.22 -12.09
CA THR A 102 13.58 -21.24 -10.64
C THR A 102 12.07 -21.26 -10.28
N ALA A 103 11.74 -21.75 -9.09
CA ALA A 103 10.35 -21.67 -8.61
C ALA A 103 9.96 -20.21 -8.35
N VAL A 104 8.79 -19.78 -8.86
CA VAL A 104 8.23 -18.44 -8.68
C VAL A 104 6.95 -18.53 -7.86
N THR A 105 6.83 -17.67 -6.86
CA THR A 105 5.61 -17.43 -6.10
C THR A 105 5.08 -16.04 -6.43
N LEU A 106 3.78 -15.91 -6.66
CA LEU A 106 3.11 -14.62 -6.87
C LEU A 106 2.34 -14.21 -5.62
N VAL A 107 2.45 -12.95 -5.26
CA VAL A 107 1.63 -12.32 -4.21
C VAL A 107 1.07 -11.00 -4.73
N ASN A 108 -0.03 -10.54 -4.14
CA ASN A 108 -0.51 -9.20 -4.42
C ASN A 108 0.52 -8.15 -3.93
N ASP A 109 0.65 -7.02 -4.65
CA ASP A 109 1.61 -5.96 -4.34
C ASP A 109 1.39 -5.36 -2.94
N PHE A 110 0.12 -5.18 -2.53
CA PHE A 110 -0.18 -4.66 -1.21
C PHE A 110 0.07 -5.67 -0.10
N HIS A 111 -0.02 -6.98 -0.38
CA HIS A 111 0.43 -8.03 0.55
C HIS A 111 1.93 -7.85 0.89
N ALA A 112 2.77 -7.66 -0.14
CA ALA A 112 4.19 -7.41 0.08
C ALA A 112 4.43 -6.08 0.80
N GLN A 113 3.76 -4.98 0.39
CA GLN A 113 3.89 -3.70 1.08
C GLN A 113 3.51 -3.80 2.56
N ALA A 114 2.47 -4.54 2.90
CA ALA A 114 2.09 -4.78 4.29
C ALA A 114 3.18 -5.57 5.05
N MET A 115 3.76 -6.60 4.43
CA MET A 115 4.84 -7.38 5.03
C MET A 115 6.09 -6.53 5.30
N ALA A 116 6.35 -5.46 4.54
CA ALA A 116 7.47 -4.55 4.79
C ALA A 116 7.31 -3.72 6.08
N VAL A 117 6.07 -3.50 6.53
CA VAL A 117 5.74 -2.56 7.63
C VAL A 117 6.47 -2.85 8.94
N PRO A 118 6.61 -4.10 9.43
CA PRO A 118 7.34 -4.38 10.66
C PRO A 118 8.84 -4.05 10.58
N PHE A 119 9.38 -3.95 9.37
CA PHE A 119 10.80 -3.79 9.07
C PHE A 119 11.13 -2.40 8.50
N ALA A 120 10.12 -1.52 8.44
CA ALA A 120 10.28 -0.17 7.91
C ALA A 120 11.28 0.64 8.73
N GLN A 121 12.20 1.32 8.03
CA GLN A 121 13.30 2.08 8.64
C GLN A 121 12.95 3.55 8.78
N GLN A 122 12.09 4.07 7.92
CA GLN A 122 11.70 5.47 7.91
C GLN A 122 10.21 5.59 8.26
N ILE A 123 9.94 5.92 9.52
CA ILE A 123 8.58 6.03 10.05
C ILE A 123 8.39 7.38 10.74
N ARG A 124 7.25 8.02 10.48
CA ARG A 124 6.77 9.19 11.23
C ARG A 124 5.52 8.83 12.02
N GLN A 125 5.61 8.86 13.34
CA GLN A 125 4.44 8.67 14.20
C GLN A 125 3.60 9.94 14.28
N VAL A 126 2.27 9.77 14.18
CA VAL A 126 1.25 10.82 14.29
C VAL A 126 0.33 10.49 15.45
N GLY A 127 0.77 10.88 16.65
CA GLY A 127 0.03 10.63 17.91
C GLY A 127 0.02 9.16 18.34
N GLY A 128 -0.71 8.86 19.41
CA GLY A 128 -0.81 7.55 20.05
C GLY A 128 0.32 7.24 21.02
N GLY A 129 0.21 6.07 21.64
CA GLY A 129 1.17 5.52 22.58
C GLY A 129 2.36 4.83 21.94
N ALA A 130 2.98 3.92 22.65
CA ALA A 130 4.09 3.11 22.17
C ALA A 130 3.62 2.10 21.10
N VAL A 131 4.50 1.79 20.15
CA VAL A 131 4.28 0.71 19.19
C VAL A 131 4.47 -0.64 19.90
N LEU A 132 3.42 -1.46 19.90
CA LEU A 132 3.42 -2.77 20.56
C LEU A 132 3.58 -3.89 19.52
N PRO A 133 4.17 -5.05 19.88
CA PRO A 133 4.25 -6.23 19.02
C PRO A 133 2.90 -6.98 19.01
N GLN A 134 1.86 -6.28 18.60
CA GLN A 134 0.47 -6.75 18.51
C GLN A 134 -0.05 -6.56 17.08
N VAL A 135 -1.28 -6.98 16.82
CA VAL A 135 -1.95 -6.81 15.53
C VAL A 135 -1.78 -5.38 15.02
N LYS A 136 -1.39 -5.25 13.75
CA LYS A 136 -1.22 -3.97 13.03
C LYS A 136 -2.23 -3.88 11.90
N GLY A 137 -2.82 -2.70 11.69
CA GLY A 137 -3.57 -2.39 10.48
C GLY A 137 -2.68 -1.67 9.47
N VAL A 138 -2.85 -1.94 8.18
CA VAL A 138 -2.11 -1.27 7.11
C VAL A 138 -3.10 -0.71 6.10
N LEU A 139 -2.95 0.57 5.77
CA LEU A 139 -3.69 1.30 4.74
C LEU A 139 -2.70 1.87 3.73
N GLY A 140 -3.00 1.76 2.45
CA GLY A 140 -2.10 2.21 1.39
C GLY A 140 -2.80 3.07 0.32
N PRO A 141 -3.05 4.37 0.58
CA PRO A 141 -3.54 5.25 -0.47
C PRO A 141 -2.47 5.45 -1.56
N GLY A 142 -2.81 5.06 -2.78
CA GLY A 142 -1.94 5.11 -3.97
C GLY A 142 -2.76 5.31 -5.24
N SER A 143 -2.57 4.47 -6.27
CA SER A 143 -3.45 4.39 -7.45
C SER A 143 -4.85 3.89 -7.07
N GLY A 144 -4.94 2.96 -6.12
CA GLY A 144 -6.12 2.52 -5.39
C GLY A 144 -5.92 2.67 -3.89
N LEU A 145 -6.75 1.99 -3.08
CA LEU A 145 -6.63 1.92 -1.62
C LEU A 145 -6.41 0.47 -1.17
N GLY A 146 -5.17 0.09 -0.95
CA GLY A 146 -4.86 -1.20 -0.33
C GLY A 146 -5.18 -1.21 1.16
N MET A 147 -5.61 -2.38 1.66
CA MET A 147 -5.85 -2.62 3.07
C MET A 147 -5.41 -4.03 3.47
N ALA A 148 -4.72 -4.15 4.59
CA ALA A 148 -4.29 -5.44 5.12
C ALA A 148 -4.18 -5.42 6.64
N THR A 149 -4.09 -6.61 7.23
CA THR A 149 -3.82 -6.79 8.66
C THR A 149 -2.56 -7.63 8.83
N LEU A 150 -1.71 -7.25 9.77
CA LEU A 150 -0.55 -8.04 10.19
C LEU A 150 -0.81 -8.66 11.56
N VAL A 151 -0.72 -9.96 11.62
CA VAL A 151 -0.89 -10.73 12.87
C VAL A 151 0.46 -11.22 13.35
N PRO A 152 0.88 -10.90 14.59
CA PRO A 152 2.13 -11.37 15.13
C PRO A 152 2.00 -12.84 15.54
N ASN A 153 2.97 -13.66 15.16
CA ASN A 153 3.16 -15.01 15.64
C ASN A 153 4.45 -15.05 16.47
N HIS A 154 4.33 -15.32 17.76
CA HIS A 154 5.45 -15.35 18.69
C HIS A 154 6.12 -16.73 18.66
N GLY A 155 7.26 -16.82 18.00
CA GLY A 155 8.09 -18.03 17.92
C GLY A 155 9.33 -17.97 18.80
N SER A 156 10.09 -19.07 18.82
CA SER A 156 11.34 -19.17 19.59
C SER A 156 12.45 -18.23 19.10
N TYR A 157 12.33 -17.73 17.86
CA TYR A 157 13.34 -16.87 17.21
C TYR A 157 12.86 -15.43 17.03
N GLY A 158 11.76 -15.03 17.72
CA GLY A 158 11.24 -13.67 17.64
C GLY A 158 9.77 -13.61 17.21
N VAL A 159 9.37 -12.46 16.67
CA VAL A 159 8.02 -12.22 16.16
C VAL A 159 8.03 -12.41 14.65
N HIS A 160 7.31 -13.41 14.17
CA HIS A 160 7.01 -13.60 12.76
C HIS A 160 5.68 -12.91 12.43
N TRP A 161 5.54 -12.40 11.21
CA TRP A 161 4.36 -11.66 10.82
C TRP A 161 3.59 -12.39 9.73
N GLN A 162 2.31 -12.60 9.96
CA GLN A 162 1.40 -13.11 8.95
C GLN A 162 0.56 -11.97 8.39
N VAL A 163 0.59 -11.78 7.08
CA VAL A 163 -0.29 -10.85 6.38
C VAL A 163 -1.64 -11.52 6.13
N LEU A 164 -2.71 -10.87 6.56
CA LEU A 164 -4.07 -11.17 6.14
C LEU A 164 -4.48 -10.09 5.12
N PRO A 165 -4.46 -10.41 3.82
CA PRO A 165 -4.87 -9.48 2.77
C PRO A 165 -6.37 -9.23 2.84
N SER A 166 -6.82 -8.07 2.38
CA SER A 166 -8.24 -7.75 2.27
C SER A 166 -8.51 -6.76 1.14
N GLU A 167 -9.74 -6.74 0.66
CA GLU A 167 -10.28 -5.72 -0.25
C GLU A 167 -11.03 -4.62 0.53
N GLY A 168 -10.53 -4.29 1.72
CA GLY A 168 -11.17 -3.31 2.61
C GLY A 168 -11.24 -1.90 2.05
N GLY A 169 -10.44 -1.57 1.01
CA GLY A 169 -10.59 -0.32 0.26
C GLY A 169 -11.97 -0.18 -0.39
N HIS A 170 -12.62 -1.28 -0.71
CA HIS A 170 -13.97 -1.32 -1.28
C HIS A 170 -15.09 -1.41 -0.23
N ALA A 171 -14.79 -1.34 1.07
CA ALA A 171 -15.80 -1.21 2.10
C ALA A 171 -16.51 0.16 2.02
N ASP A 172 -17.76 0.21 2.51
CA ASP A 172 -18.59 1.42 2.46
C ASP A 172 -17.88 2.66 3.04
N LEU A 173 -17.98 3.78 2.33
CA LEU A 173 -17.59 5.08 2.85
C LEU A 173 -18.65 5.62 3.80
N ALA A 174 -18.32 5.72 5.08
CA ALA A 174 -19.21 6.29 6.09
C ALA A 174 -18.86 7.76 6.38
N PRO A 175 -19.73 8.74 6.05
CA PRO A 175 -19.53 10.13 6.43
C PRO A 175 -19.71 10.28 7.96
N SER A 176 -18.92 11.13 8.58
CA SER A 176 -18.97 11.40 10.03
C SER A 176 -19.23 12.88 10.35
N THR A 177 -19.28 13.75 9.34
CA THR A 177 -19.60 15.17 9.46
C THR A 177 -20.69 15.56 8.45
N PHE A 178 -21.34 16.72 8.65
CA PHE A 178 -22.32 17.22 7.69
C PHE A 178 -21.68 17.47 6.31
N LEU A 179 -20.50 18.07 6.26
CA LEU A 179 -19.77 18.27 5.01
C LEU A 179 -19.49 16.95 4.29
N GLU A 180 -19.03 15.93 5.01
CA GLU A 180 -18.78 14.61 4.43
C GLU A 180 -20.07 13.94 3.92
N ALA A 181 -21.20 14.15 4.60
CA ALA A 181 -22.49 13.63 4.14
C ALA A 181 -22.96 14.32 2.85
N GLU A 182 -22.74 15.60 2.70
CA GLU A 182 -23.02 16.35 1.46
C GLU A 182 -22.11 15.89 0.31
N LEU A 183 -20.81 15.73 0.56
CA LEU A 183 -19.86 15.18 -0.42
C LEU A 183 -20.24 13.75 -0.82
N TRP A 184 -20.58 12.88 0.14
CA TRP A 184 -21.04 11.54 -0.11
C TRP A 184 -22.30 11.52 -1.00
N SER A 185 -23.26 12.42 -0.73
CA SER A 185 -24.50 12.54 -1.52
C SER A 185 -24.22 12.92 -2.99
N ILE A 186 -23.22 13.77 -3.24
CA ILE A 186 -22.79 14.13 -4.60
C ILE A 186 -22.08 12.94 -5.28
N LEU A 187 -21.22 12.23 -4.56
CA LEU A 187 -20.52 11.05 -5.07
C LEU A 187 -21.50 9.92 -5.43
N ALA A 188 -22.53 9.70 -4.60
CA ALA A 188 -23.56 8.67 -4.83
C ALA A 188 -24.41 8.92 -6.09
N GLN A 189 -24.40 10.14 -6.67
CA GLN A 189 -25.03 10.40 -7.96
C GLN A 189 -24.21 9.89 -9.15
N LYS A 190 -22.92 9.57 -8.95
CA LYS A 190 -21.96 9.19 -10.00
C LYS A 190 -21.42 7.78 -9.84
N HIS A 191 -21.55 7.20 -8.66
CA HIS A 191 -21.03 5.89 -8.30
C HIS A 191 -22.15 5.04 -7.73
N ASP A 192 -22.38 3.85 -8.27
CA ASP A 192 -23.35 2.90 -7.76
C ASP A 192 -23.03 2.42 -6.34
N HIS A 193 -21.73 2.38 -6.01
CA HIS A 193 -21.20 2.07 -4.69
C HIS A 193 -20.13 3.09 -4.31
N VAL A 194 -20.35 3.83 -3.24
CA VAL A 194 -19.38 4.79 -2.70
C VAL A 194 -18.59 4.10 -1.60
N CYS A 195 -17.40 3.64 -1.95
CA CYS A 195 -16.48 2.95 -1.03
C CYS A 195 -15.33 3.87 -0.58
N LEU A 196 -14.48 3.38 0.32
CA LEU A 196 -13.32 4.11 0.81
C LEU A 196 -12.38 4.52 -0.34
N GLU A 197 -12.14 3.63 -1.31
CA GLU A 197 -11.29 3.91 -2.47
C GLU A 197 -11.85 5.02 -3.37
N THR A 198 -13.18 5.20 -3.41
CA THR A 198 -13.82 6.29 -4.16
C THR A 198 -13.25 7.67 -3.80
N VAL A 199 -12.66 7.81 -2.62
CA VAL A 199 -12.11 9.07 -2.10
C VAL A 199 -10.65 8.98 -1.65
N LEU A 200 -10.14 7.81 -1.22
CA LEU A 200 -8.83 7.65 -0.59
C LEU A 200 -7.75 7.09 -1.54
N CYS A 201 -7.72 7.59 -2.76
CA CYS A 201 -6.68 7.27 -3.75
C CYS A 201 -6.45 8.48 -4.67
N GLY A 202 -5.54 8.37 -5.65
CA GLY A 202 -5.27 9.46 -6.59
C GLY A 202 -6.50 9.88 -7.38
N ALA A 203 -7.25 8.94 -7.94
CA ALA A 203 -8.53 9.22 -8.61
C ALA A 203 -9.60 9.73 -7.62
N GLY A 204 -9.57 9.21 -6.40
CA GLY A 204 -10.46 9.62 -5.32
C GLY A 204 -10.28 11.07 -4.89
N LEU A 205 -9.04 11.57 -4.91
CA LEU A 205 -8.77 12.99 -4.63
C LEU A 205 -9.42 13.91 -5.70
N LEU A 206 -9.41 13.49 -6.98
CA LEU A 206 -10.12 14.18 -8.05
C LEU A 206 -11.64 14.12 -7.85
N ASN A 207 -12.18 12.99 -7.41
CA ASN A 207 -13.61 12.84 -7.11
C ASN A 207 -14.04 13.80 -5.98
N LEU A 208 -13.26 13.84 -4.89
CA LEU A 208 -13.50 14.78 -3.78
C LEU A 208 -13.43 16.23 -4.23
N TYR A 209 -12.42 16.60 -5.02
CA TYR A 209 -12.24 17.95 -5.53
C TYR A 209 -13.46 18.39 -6.37
N ARG A 210 -13.89 17.55 -7.32
CA ARG A 210 -15.07 17.82 -8.15
C ARG A 210 -16.35 17.92 -7.33
N ALA A 211 -16.49 17.06 -6.31
CA ALA A 211 -17.64 17.15 -5.39
C ALA A 211 -17.61 18.43 -4.56
N MET A 212 -16.44 18.85 -4.08
CA MET A 212 -16.24 20.08 -3.32
C MET A 212 -16.55 21.32 -4.17
N CYS A 213 -16.07 21.37 -5.42
CA CYS A 213 -16.42 22.43 -6.36
C CYS A 213 -17.94 22.54 -6.56
N GLY A 214 -18.60 21.38 -6.81
CA GLY A 214 -20.05 21.34 -6.96
C GLY A 214 -20.81 21.84 -5.73
N LEU A 215 -20.34 21.52 -4.53
CA LEU A 215 -20.93 21.97 -3.27
C LEU A 215 -20.81 23.50 -3.11
N TRP A 216 -19.69 24.08 -3.56
CA TRP A 216 -19.45 25.53 -3.49
C TRP A 216 -20.01 26.31 -4.68
N GLY A 217 -20.65 25.62 -5.64
CA GLY A 217 -21.20 26.22 -6.84
C GLY A 217 -20.14 26.79 -7.78
N SER A 218 -18.92 26.23 -7.73
CA SER A 218 -17.82 26.57 -8.64
C SER A 218 -17.64 25.46 -9.69
N GLU A 219 -17.13 25.83 -10.86
CA GLU A 219 -16.75 24.87 -11.89
C GLU A 219 -15.40 24.25 -11.54
N ALA A 220 -15.29 22.92 -11.67
CA ALA A 220 -14.05 22.20 -11.39
C ALA A 220 -13.06 22.41 -12.56
N GLU A 221 -11.84 22.81 -12.23
CA GLU A 221 -10.75 22.86 -13.21
C GLU A 221 -10.28 21.46 -13.59
N GLU A 222 -9.78 21.29 -14.82
CA GLU A 222 -9.12 20.06 -15.28
C GLU A 222 -7.67 20.02 -14.79
N ILE A 223 -7.48 19.71 -13.50
CA ILE A 223 -6.18 19.62 -12.84
C ILE A 223 -5.92 18.19 -12.33
N SER A 224 -4.66 17.87 -12.15
CA SER A 224 -4.23 16.55 -11.64
C SER A 224 -4.36 16.45 -10.10
N ALA A 225 -4.41 15.21 -9.58
CA ALA A 225 -4.36 14.96 -8.14
C ALA A 225 -3.09 15.56 -7.48
N ALA A 226 -1.96 15.53 -8.18
CA ALA A 226 -0.73 16.15 -7.70
C ALA A 226 -0.87 17.67 -7.60
N GLU A 227 -1.55 18.31 -8.54
CA GLU A 227 -1.80 19.74 -8.52
C GLU A 227 -2.81 20.15 -7.44
N ILE A 228 -3.88 19.38 -7.25
CA ILE A 228 -4.80 19.55 -6.11
C ILE A 228 -4.01 19.48 -4.80
N SER A 229 -3.17 18.47 -4.65
CA SER A 229 -2.32 18.30 -3.46
C SER A 229 -1.40 19.51 -3.25
N GLN A 230 -0.70 19.94 -4.29
CA GLN A 230 0.22 21.09 -4.21
C GLN A 230 -0.52 22.38 -3.83
N ARG A 231 -1.61 22.73 -4.54
CA ARG A 231 -2.39 23.95 -4.28
C ARG A 231 -3.02 23.94 -2.89
N GLY A 232 -3.51 22.77 -2.44
CA GLY A 232 -4.12 22.62 -1.12
C GLY A 232 -3.10 22.74 0.02
N GLN A 233 -1.92 22.11 -0.11
CA GLN A 233 -0.84 22.20 0.88
C GLN A 233 -0.30 23.63 1.01
N THR A 234 -0.17 24.38 -0.09
CA THR A 234 0.31 25.76 -0.11
C THR A 234 -0.77 26.78 0.21
N MET A 235 -2.02 26.35 0.42
CA MET A 235 -3.19 27.21 0.63
C MET A 235 -3.42 28.22 -0.52
N SER A 236 -2.90 27.95 -1.70
CA SER A 236 -3.08 28.82 -2.87
C SER A 236 -4.47 28.72 -3.50
N ASP A 237 -5.21 27.64 -3.17
CA ASP A 237 -6.59 27.41 -3.58
C ASP A 237 -7.41 26.88 -2.38
N PRO A 238 -8.43 27.60 -1.92
CA PRO A 238 -9.24 27.19 -0.77
C PRO A 238 -10.03 25.90 -1.00
N VAL A 239 -10.48 25.63 -2.24
CA VAL A 239 -11.24 24.42 -2.57
C VAL A 239 -10.29 23.21 -2.52
N CYS A 240 -9.09 23.33 -3.09
CA CYS A 240 -8.06 22.30 -2.98
C CYS A 240 -7.69 22.04 -1.51
N HIS A 241 -7.53 23.07 -0.69
CA HIS A 241 -7.22 22.93 0.73
C HIS A 241 -8.31 22.16 1.48
N GLN A 242 -9.57 22.52 1.31
CA GLN A 242 -10.70 21.82 1.95
C GLN A 242 -10.86 20.37 1.42
N THR A 243 -10.53 20.15 0.15
CA THR A 243 -10.48 18.79 -0.41
C THR A 243 -9.47 17.92 0.32
N LEU A 244 -8.27 18.47 0.61
CA LEU A 244 -7.25 17.75 1.39
C LEU A 244 -7.67 17.52 2.85
N GLU A 245 -8.35 18.48 3.48
CA GLU A 245 -8.88 18.31 4.83
C GLU A 245 -9.95 17.21 4.89
N ALA A 246 -10.85 17.15 3.89
CA ALA A 246 -11.84 16.08 3.79
C ALA A 246 -11.17 14.72 3.55
N PHE A 247 -10.17 14.64 2.65
CA PHE A 247 -9.36 13.44 2.42
C PHE A 247 -8.71 12.95 3.71
N ALA A 248 -8.05 13.84 4.45
CA ALA A 248 -7.41 13.51 5.72
C ALA A 248 -8.41 13.05 6.79
N GLY A 249 -9.59 13.68 6.83
CA GLY A 249 -10.70 13.29 7.72
C GLY A 249 -11.20 11.88 7.42
N PHE A 250 -11.48 11.57 6.15
CA PHE A 250 -11.88 10.22 5.73
C PHE A 250 -10.78 9.20 5.99
N LEU A 251 -9.51 9.53 5.73
CA LEU A 251 -8.38 8.64 6.00
C LEU A 251 -8.25 8.33 7.50
N GLY A 252 -8.41 9.34 8.37
CA GLY A 252 -8.41 9.15 9.83
C GLY A 252 -9.56 8.26 10.29
N SER A 253 -10.76 8.45 9.73
CA SER A 253 -11.93 7.62 10.04
C SER A 253 -11.75 6.17 9.59
N ALA A 254 -11.23 5.96 8.37
CA ALA A 254 -10.94 4.63 7.82
C ALA A 254 -9.87 3.89 8.64
N ALA A 255 -8.79 4.59 9.01
CA ALA A 255 -7.73 4.05 9.85
C ALA A 255 -8.26 3.61 11.24
N ALA A 256 -9.13 4.41 11.85
CA ALA A 256 -9.74 4.04 13.13
C ALA A 256 -10.74 2.88 12.99
N ASN A 257 -11.53 2.83 11.91
CA ASN A 257 -12.42 1.71 11.63
C ASN A 257 -11.64 0.41 11.48
N LEU A 258 -10.52 0.43 10.74
CA LEU A 258 -9.62 -0.72 10.66
C LEU A 258 -9.08 -1.10 12.03
N ALA A 259 -8.60 -0.11 12.82
CA ALA A 259 -8.07 -0.37 14.17
C ALA A 259 -9.09 -1.06 15.07
N LEU A 260 -10.35 -0.62 15.04
CA LEU A 260 -11.43 -1.22 15.81
C LEU A 260 -11.83 -2.61 15.32
N THR A 261 -11.88 -2.78 13.99
CA THR A 261 -12.32 -4.04 13.35
C THR A 261 -11.36 -5.20 13.62
N VAL A 262 -10.04 -4.93 13.55
CA VAL A 262 -9.03 -5.99 13.68
C VAL A 262 -8.30 -5.96 15.03
N GLY A 263 -8.62 -5.00 15.91
CA GLY A 263 -7.94 -4.83 17.19
C GLY A 263 -6.47 -4.41 17.02
N ALA A 264 -6.16 -3.48 16.11
CA ALA A 264 -4.81 -3.10 15.71
C ALA A 264 -4.05 -2.30 16.79
N ARG A 265 -3.87 -2.87 17.98
CA ARG A 265 -3.15 -2.21 19.09
C ARG A 265 -1.65 -2.05 18.84
N GLY A 266 -1.10 -2.77 17.86
CA GLY A 266 0.28 -2.58 17.37
C GLY A 266 0.46 -1.36 16.47
N GLY A 267 -0.62 -0.60 16.22
CA GLY A 267 -0.63 0.60 15.41
C GLY A 267 -1.34 0.44 14.06
N VAL A 268 -1.72 1.58 13.49
CA VAL A 268 -2.20 1.65 12.10
C VAL A 268 -1.14 2.34 11.26
N TYR A 269 -0.69 1.65 10.24
CA TYR A 269 0.37 2.08 9.35
C TYR A 269 -0.24 2.60 8.05
N ILE A 270 0.09 3.82 7.68
CA ILE A 270 -0.29 4.43 6.42
C ILE A 270 0.92 4.33 5.50
N SER A 271 0.82 3.44 4.50
CA SER A 271 1.82 3.18 3.48
C SER A 271 1.30 3.70 2.13
N GLY A 272 2.02 3.45 1.05
CA GLY A 272 1.61 3.86 -0.31
C GLY A 272 2.16 5.22 -0.73
N GLY A 273 2.01 5.52 -2.02
CA GLY A 273 2.70 6.64 -2.66
C GLY A 273 2.16 8.04 -2.31
N ILE A 274 0.93 8.16 -1.78
CA ILE A 274 0.33 9.47 -1.50
C ILE A 274 0.80 10.03 -0.15
N ALA A 275 0.90 9.20 0.88
CA ALA A 275 1.19 9.66 2.25
C ALA A 275 2.55 10.39 2.38
N PRO A 276 3.66 9.92 1.79
CA PRO A 276 4.93 10.65 1.83
C PRO A 276 4.88 12.02 1.16
N LEU A 277 4.09 12.17 0.08
CA LEU A 277 3.95 13.43 -0.67
C LEU A 277 3.15 14.50 0.10
N MET A 278 2.39 14.09 1.10
CA MET A 278 1.52 14.97 1.90
C MET A 278 1.86 14.90 3.40
N LEU A 279 3.06 14.43 3.77
CA LEU A 279 3.41 14.12 5.16
C LEU A 279 3.16 15.29 6.12
N ASP A 280 3.73 16.48 5.82
CA ASP A 280 3.62 17.65 6.71
C ASP A 280 2.16 18.13 6.85
N PHE A 281 1.41 18.06 5.75
CA PHE A 281 -0.02 18.34 5.77
C PHE A 281 -0.76 17.32 6.63
N LEU A 282 -0.57 16.01 6.41
CA LEU A 282 -1.27 14.96 7.13
C LEU A 282 -1.00 15.00 8.64
N VAL A 283 0.23 15.33 9.05
CA VAL A 283 0.60 15.48 10.46
C VAL A 283 -0.17 16.62 11.15
N SER A 284 -0.44 17.72 10.44
CA SER A 284 -1.16 18.90 10.96
C SER A 284 -2.66 18.90 10.67
N SER A 285 -3.14 17.96 9.85
CA SER A 285 -4.51 17.84 9.37
C SER A 285 -5.48 17.27 10.40
N PRO A 286 -6.79 17.20 10.08
CA PRO A 286 -7.78 16.52 10.92
C PRO A 286 -7.56 15.01 11.12
N LEU A 287 -6.62 14.37 10.42
CA LEU A 287 -6.43 12.91 10.40
C LEU A 287 -6.41 12.30 11.81
N ARG A 288 -5.53 12.79 12.69
CA ARG A 288 -5.40 12.22 14.04
C ARG A 288 -6.65 12.46 14.89
N ARG A 289 -7.19 13.66 14.87
CA ARG A 289 -8.43 14.00 15.58
C ARG A 289 -9.59 13.10 15.14
N ARG A 290 -9.75 12.88 13.83
CA ARG A 290 -10.78 12.03 13.26
C ARG A 290 -10.60 10.55 13.59
N PHE A 291 -9.35 10.09 13.69
CA PHE A 291 -9.03 8.76 14.19
C PHE A 291 -9.53 8.56 15.63
N GLU A 292 -9.41 9.56 16.48
CA GLU A 292 -9.79 9.49 17.90
C GLU A 292 -11.29 9.67 18.16
N GLU A 293 -12.05 10.23 17.21
CA GLU A 293 -13.48 10.48 17.33
C GLU A 293 -14.31 9.19 17.14
N LYS A 294 -14.29 8.28 18.16
CA LYS A 294 -14.98 6.99 18.18
C LYS A 294 -15.94 6.81 19.37
N GLY A 295 -16.54 7.92 19.84
CA GLY A 295 -17.52 7.89 20.92
C GLY A 295 -16.97 7.19 22.17
N ASP A 296 -17.65 6.17 22.67
CA ASP A 296 -17.26 5.43 23.88
C ASP A 296 -15.89 4.74 23.77
N LEU A 297 -15.39 4.50 22.55
CA LEU A 297 -14.09 3.89 22.30
C LEU A 297 -12.98 4.90 21.98
N SER A 298 -13.23 6.21 22.14
CA SER A 298 -12.22 7.25 21.87
C SER A 298 -10.94 7.07 22.70
N ASP A 299 -11.06 6.70 23.98
CA ASP A 299 -9.89 6.46 24.82
C ASP A 299 -9.11 5.21 24.39
N TYR A 300 -9.81 4.17 23.89
CA TYR A 300 -9.17 2.98 23.36
C TYR A 300 -8.33 3.29 22.12
N VAL A 301 -8.88 4.01 21.13
CA VAL A 301 -8.15 4.34 19.90
C VAL A 301 -7.08 5.41 20.10
N ARG A 302 -7.21 6.28 21.12
CA ARG A 302 -6.22 7.30 21.47
C ARG A 302 -4.85 6.69 21.79
N GLU A 303 -4.82 5.51 22.39
CA GLU A 303 -3.58 4.80 22.70
C GLU A 303 -2.93 4.16 21.44
N ILE A 304 -3.66 3.97 20.37
CA ILE A 304 -3.17 3.33 19.13
C ILE A 304 -2.38 4.36 18.30
N PRO A 305 -1.09 4.12 18.00
CA PRO A 305 -0.33 5.02 17.15
C PRO A 305 -0.75 4.93 15.69
N ILE A 306 -0.75 6.06 15.00
CA ILE A 306 -0.73 6.14 13.53
C ILE A 306 0.72 6.32 13.09
N LEU A 307 1.15 5.59 12.09
CA LEU A 307 2.53 5.53 11.62
C LEU A 307 2.56 5.71 10.11
N MET A 308 3.17 6.80 9.65
CA MET A 308 3.41 7.04 8.21
C MET A 308 4.68 6.30 7.80
N VAL A 309 4.58 5.39 6.83
CA VAL A 309 5.72 4.66 6.27
C VAL A 309 6.30 5.48 5.13
N LEU A 310 7.59 5.79 5.21
CA LEU A 310 8.28 6.68 4.28
C LEU A 310 9.36 5.97 3.46
N ASP A 311 9.50 4.66 3.64
CA ASP A 311 10.43 3.84 2.86
C ASP A 311 10.09 3.89 1.37
N THR A 312 11.11 3.99 0.53
CA THR A 312 10.94 4.25 -0.91
C THR A 312 10.65 2.98 -1.75
N GLN A 313 10.95 1.80 -1.20
CA GLN A 313 10.81 0.52 -1.91
C GLN A 313 10.11 -0.55 -1.05
N PRO A 314 8.95 -0.27 -0.47
CA PRO A 314 8.28 -1.22 0.43
C PRO A 314 7.87 -2.51 -0.29
N GLY A 315 7.55 -2.48 -1.58
CA GLY A 315 7.21 -3.66 -2.36
C GLY A 315 8.35 -4.68 -2.44
N LEU A 316 9.58 -4.24 -2.79
CA LEU A 316 10.75 -5.13 -2.84
C LEU A 316 11.15 -5.65 -1.46
N THR A 317 11.16 -4.77 -0.45
CA THR A 317 11.44 -5.15 0.94
C THR A 317 10.45 -6.19 1.43
N GLY A 318 9.16 -5.96 1.21
CA GLY A 318 8.12 -6.90 1.61
C GLY A 318 8.17 -8.22 0.85
N ALA A 319 8.41 -8.21 -0.45
CA ALA A 319 8.60 -9.42 -1.24
C ALA A 319 9.76 -10.27 -0.70
N MET A 320 10.86 -9.64 -0.28
CA MET A 320 11.99 -10.31 0.36
C MET A 320 11.60 -10.98 1.68
N TYR A 321 10.86 -10.27 2.55
CA TYR A 321 10.41 -10.84 3.83
C TYR A 321 9.32 -11.91 3.63
N CYS A 322 8.40 -11.75 2.67
CA CYS A 322 7.46 -12.82 2.30
C CYS A 322 8.19 -14.10 1.88
N LEU A 323 9.27 -13.96 1.11
CA LEU A 323 10.06 -15.11 0.66
C LEU A 323 10.85 -15.74 1.82
N ALA A 324 11.31 -14.94 2.78
CA ALA A 324 12.01 -15.44 3.97
C ALA A 324 11.07 -16.19 4.92
N GLU A 325 9.85 -15.70 5.14
CA GLU A 325 8.84 -16.34 5.99
C GLU A 325 8.26 -17.63 5.39
N ALA A 326 8.37 -17.84 4.08
CA ALA A 326 7.89 -19.05 3.39
C ALA A 326 8.84 -20.25 3.50
N ARG A 327 10.02 -20.09 4.11
CA ARG A 327 11.02 -21.12 4.34
C ARG A 327 10.88 -21.76 5.71
#